data_10b00c8137c7b249dceb9f3a5adaf95c
#
_entry.id   10b00c8137c7b249dceb9f3a5adaf95c
#
_cell.length_a   1.000
_cell.length_b   1.000
_cell.length_c   1.000
_cell.angle_alpha   90.00
_cell.angle_beta   90.00
_cell.angle_gamma   90.00
#
_symmetry.space_group_name_H-M   'P 1'
#
loop_
_entity.id
_entity.type
_entity.pdbx_description
1 polymer ?
#
loop_
_entity_poly.entity_id
_entity_poly.type
_entity_poly.pdbx_seq_one_letter_code
_entity_poly.pdbx_strand_id
1 'polypeptide(L)'
;MDISLRHEGPVAILTWNDGENRINADSLDRLNTLLDELEATTDSFSVVLTGAGKFFCNGLDLARFGANPAEMMATIEELNRTIGRLMVFPAYTVAALNGHTFAGGGLLSCGFDYRVMREDRGYWCMNEAEIGLALDEALFSIINHRLPKATAIVAATTAKRFNGPDALAAGIVEAVASESDVLSHAIEVATIYAGLDRRTLSKHKHLAHGEQARHLGFSFSK
;
A
#
# COMPACT_ATOMS: atom_id res chain seq x y z
N MET A 1 -10.18 15.27 -5.33
CA MET A 1 -9.47 14.06 -4.91
C MET A 1 -9.17 14.17 -3.43
N ASP A 2 -9.53 13.17 -2.67
CA ASP A 2 -9.64 13.37 -1.21
C ASP A 2 -8.82 12.33 -0.45
N ILE A 3 -7.48 12.59 -0.33
CA ILE A 3 -6.67 11.95 0.68
C ILE A 3 -6.40 13.01 1.74
N SER A 4 -6.99 12.84 2.92
CA SER A 4 -6.83 13.73 4.05
C SER A 4 -5.82 13.18 5.06
N LEU A 5 -5.13 14.08 5.74
CA LEU A 5 -4.22 13.77 6.85
C LEU A 5 -4.84 14.26 8.16
N ARG A 6 -4.86 13.40 9.18
CA ARG A 6 -5.11 13.77 10.58
C ARG A 6 -4.07 13.11 11.48
N HIS A 7 -3.90 13.63 12.67
CA HIS A 7 -3.01 13.05 13.67
C HIS A 7 -3.81 12.52 14.85
N GLU A 8 -3.38 11.38 15.39
CA GLU A 8 -3.86 10.82 16.64
C GLU A 8 -2.66 10.42 17.50
N GLY A 9 -2.31 11.31 18.45
CA GLY A 9 -1.03 11.20 19.14
C GLY A 9 0.14 11.21 18.14
N PRO A 10 1.06 10.23 18.21
CA PRO A 10 2.21 10.15 17.32
C PRO A 10 1.89 9.43 16.00
N VAL A 11 0.63 9.15 15.69
CA VAL A 11 0.23 8.45 14.46
C VAL A 11 -0.35 9.43 13.45
N ALA A 12 0.24 9.50 12.27
CA ALA A 12 -0.28 10.19 11.11
C ALA A 12 -1.24 9.27 10.34
N ILE A 13 -2.50 9.64 10.21
CA ILE A 13 -3.53 8.82 9.58
C ILE A 13 -3.94 9.48 8.27
N LEU A 14 -3.66 8.79 7.18
CA LEU A 14 -4.08 9.12 5.83
C LEU A 14 -5.38 8.40 5.52
N THR A 15 -6.43 9.14 5.18
CA THR A 15 -7.72 8.56 4.79
C THR A 15 -8.01 8.89 3.34
N TRP A 16 -8.09 7.86 2.50
CA TRP A 16 -8.46 7.99 1.10
C TRP A 16 -9.97 7.85 0.94
N ASN A 17 -10.64 8.93 0.51
CA ASN A 17 -12.09 9.02 0.39
C ASN A 17 -12.49 9.58 -0.98
N ASP A 18 -12.31 8.79 -2.03
CA ASP A 18 -12.62 9.17 -3.42
C ASP A 18 -13.37 8.01 -4.12
N GLY A 19 -14.55 7.69 -3.61
CA GLY A 19 -15.41 6.65 -4.16
C GLY A 19 -14.76 5.25 -4.07
N GLU A 20 -14.20 4.76 -5.18
CA GLU A 20 -13.52 3.47 -5.22
C GLU A 20 -12.01 3.57 -4.92
N ASN A 21 -11.50 4.75 -4.59
CA ASN A 21 -10.10 5.01 -4.30
C ASN A 21 -9.17 4.50 -5.42
N ARG A 22 -9.46 4.97 -6.65
CA ARG A 22 -8.71 4.55 -7.83
C ARG A 22 -7.39 5.30 -7.96
N ILE A 23 -6.38 4.56 -8.40
CA ILE A 23 -5.03 5.08 -8.65
C ILE A 23 -5.00 5.79 -10.00
N ASN A 24 -4.63 7.05 -9.98
CA ASN A 24 -4.33 7.89 -11.13
C ASN A 24 -3.24 8.92 -10.73
N ALA A 25 -2.79 9.73 -11.67
CA ALA A 25 -1.72 10.70 -11.44
C ALA A 25 -2.03 11.64 -10.25
N ASP A 26 -3.26 12.14 -10.15
CA ASP A 26 -3.62 13.10 -9.09
C ASP A 26 -3.64 12.43 -7.70
N SER A 27 -4.08 11.15 -7.59
CA SER A 27 -4.09 10.44 -6.31
C SER A 27 -2.69 10.11 -5.82
N LEU A 28 -1.78 9.75 -6.73
CA LEU A 28 -0.38 9.51 -6.39
C LEU A 28 0.34 10.81 -6.01
N ASP A 29 0.11 11.90 -6.75
CA ASP A 29 0.64 13.22 -6.42
C ASP A 29 0.20 13.67 -5.01
N ARG A 30 -1.10 13.53 -4.71
CA ARG A 30 -1.62 13.88 -3.38
C ARG A 30 -1.02 13.01 -2.28
N LEU A 31 -0.92 11.68 -2.49
CA LEU A 31 -0.29 10.78 -1.53
C LEU A 31 1.18 11.15 -1.30
N ASN A 32 1.94 11.36 -2.38
CA ASN A 32 3.35 11.72 -2.29
C ASN A 32 3.57 13.08 -1.64
N THR A 33 2.72 14.09 -1.91
CA THR A 33 2.75 15.39 -1.20
C THR A 33 2.61 15.21 0.31
N LEU A 34 1.66 14.38 0.76
CA LEU A 34 1.49 14.11 2.19
C LEU A 34 2.66 13.34 2.79
N LEU A 35 3.26 12.42 2.04
CA LEU A 35 4.47 11.73 2.48
C LEU A 35 5.66 12.70 2.57
N ASP A 36 5.78 13.70 1.67
CA ASP A 36 6.79 14.76 1.74
C ASP A 36 6.62 15.62 3.00
N GLU A 37 5.38 16.05 3.30
CA GLU A 37 5.05 16.78 4.52
C GLU A 37 5.48 16.01 5.78
N LEU A 38 5.20 14.71 5.83
CA LEU A 38 5.56 13.84 6.95
C LEU A 38 7.07 13.58 7.05
N GLU A 39 7.77 13.40 5.93
CA GLU A 39 9.23 13.26 5.94
C GLU A 39 9.96 14.50 6.44
N ALA A 40 9.41 15.68 6.17
CA ALA A 40 9.98 16.96 6.61
C ALA A 40 9.87 17.20 8.12
N THR A 41 9.03 16.42 8.84
CA THR A 41 8.92 16.54 10.31
C THR A 41 10.17 15.98 11.00
N THR A 42 10.52 16.54 12.16
CA THR A 42 11.68 16.07 12.96
C THR A 42 11.30 15.04 13.98
N ASP A 43 10.04 14.98 14.39
CA ASP A 43 9.54 14.08 15.43
C ASP A 43 9.44 12.64 14.93
N SER A 44 9.57 11.69 15.84
CA SER A 44 9.25 10.29 15.55
C SER A 44 7.75 10.10 15.47
N PHE A 45 7.31 9.37 14.46
CA PHE A 45 5.90 9.08 14.21
C PHE A 45 5.76 7.76 13.44
N SER A 46 4.54 7.30 13.30
CA SER A 46 4.18 6.23 12.37
C SER A 46 3.02 6.67 11.46
N VAL A 47 2.82 5.93 10.37
CA VAL A 47 1.83 6.27 9.35
C VAL A 47 0.82 5.14 9.22
N VAL A 48 -0.45 5.49 9.17
CA VAL A 48 -1.55 4.58 8.79
C VAL A 48 -2.18 5.09 7.51
N LEU A 49 -2.35 4.24 6.51
CA LEU A 49 -3.22 4.51 5.35
C LEU A 49 -4.45 3.63 5.43
N THR A 50 -5.62 4.23 5.25
CA THR A 50 -6.90 3.53 5.14
C THR A 50 -7.76 4.11 4.03
N GLY A 51 -8.70 3.33 3.52
CA GLY A 51 -9.75 3.82 2.64
C GLY A 51 -10.99 4.23 3.41
N ALA A 52 -11.90 4.95 2.77
CA ALA A 52 -13.27 5.17 3.23
C ALA A 52 -14.25 4.30 2.43
N GLY A 53 -15.35 3.89 3.08
CA GLY A 53 -16.43 3.12 2.46
C GLY A 53 -16.03 1.70 2.08
N LYS A 54 -16.40 1.28 0.87
CA LYS A 54 -16.32 -0.12 0.42
C LYS A 54 -14.90 -0.58 0.02
N PHE A 55 -14.02 0.37 -0.33
CA PHE A 55 -12.72 0.08 -0.91
C PHE A 55 -11.58 0.65 -0.05
N PHE A 56 -10.55 -0.13 0.13
CA PHE A 56 -9.23 0.41 0.43
C PHE A 56 -8.69 1.08 -0.84
N CYS A 57 -8.59 0.31 -1.93
CA CYS A 57 -8.22 0.82 -3.25
C CYS A 57 -8.63 -0.20 -4.34
N ASN A 58 -9.30 0.26 -5.39
CA ASN A 58 -9.78 -0.58 -6.50
C ASN A 58 -8.81 -0.62 -7.70
N GLY A 59 -7.51 -0.36 -7.46
CA GLY A 59 -6.49 -0.38 -8.50
C GLY A 59 -6.51 0.85 -9.41
N LEU A 60 -5.92 0.69 -10.60
CA LEU A 60 -5.80 1.77 -11.59
C LEU A 60 -7.16 2.28 -12.09
N ASP A 61 -7.25 3.57 -12.35
CA ASP A 61 -8.43 4.20 -12.96
C ASP A 61 -8.47 3.95 -14.47
N LEU A 62 -8.82 2.70 -14.85
CA LEU A 62 -8.84 2.27 -16.25
C LEU A 62 -9.82 3.07 -17.10
N ALA A 63 -10.89 3.61 -16.51
CA ALA A 63 -11.85 4.44 -17.23
C ALA A 63 -11.22 5.77 -17.69
N ARG A 64 -10.36 6.36 -16.84
CA ARG A 64 -9.60 7.57 -17.16
C ARG A 64 -8.55 7.32 -18.25
N PHE A 65 -7.91 6.15 -18.24
CA PHE A 65 -6.82 5.83 -19.16
C PHE A 65 -7.29 5.31 -20.52
N GLY A 66 -8.56 4.95 -20.70
CA GLY A 66 -9.08 4.23 -21.87
C GLY A 66 -8.73 4.80 -23.24
N ALA A 67 -8.37 6.09 -23.34
CA ALA A 67 -7.91 6.75 -24.55
C ALA A 67 -6.44 7.22 -24.49
N ASN A 68 -5.73 7.01 -23.37
CA ASN A 68 -4.37 7.52 -23.17
C ASN A 68 -3.42 6.47 -22.53
N PRO A 69 -2.90 5.52 -23.31
CA PRO A 69 -1.97 4.51 -22.81
C PRO A 69 -0.69 5.12 -22.20
N ALA A 70 -0.24 6.27 -22.69
CA ALA A 70 0.96 6.93 -22.17
C ALA A 70 0.75 7.44 -20.73
N GLU A 71 -0.43 7.98 -20.42
CA GLU A 71 -0.79 8.40 -19.06
C GLU A 71 -0.87 7.19 -18.12
N MET A 72 -1.40 6.06 -18.59
CA MET A 72 -1.44 4.83 -17.82
C MET A 72 -0.03 4.35 -17.48
N MET A 73 0.89 4.30 -18.44
CA MET A 73 2.29 3.89 -18.20
C MET A 73 2.99 4.82 -17.23
N ALA A 74 2.86 6.14 -17.38
CA ALA A 74 3.43 7.11 -16.45
C ALA A 74 2.87 6.95 -15.03
N THR A 75 1.58 6.64 -14.90
CA THR A 75 0.94 6.37 -13.60
C THR A 75 1.46 5.07 -12.97
N ILE A 76 1.69 4.01 -13.76
CA ILE A 76 2.28 2.75 -13.28
C ILE A 76 3.71 2.99 -12.79
N GLU A 77 4.52 3.75 -13.52
CA GLU A 77 5.88 4.11 -13.10
C GLU A 77 5.86 4.90 -11.79
N GLU A 78 4.92 5.85 -11.63
CA GLU A 78 4.80 6.62 -10.38
C GLU A 78 4.29 5.75 -9.23
N LEU A 79 3.36 4.82 -9.49
CA LEU A 79 2.93 3.83 -8.50
C LEU A 79 4.12 2.99 -8.01
N ASN A 80 4.95 2.50 -8.94
CA ASN A 80 6.16 1.73 -8.60
C ASN A 80 7.09 2.54 -7.70
N ARG A 81 7.37 3.82 -8.05
CA ARG A 81 8.20 4.72 -7.23
C ARG A 81 7.59 4.95 -5.84
N THR A 82 6.27 5.17 -5.77
CA THR A 82 5.55 5.37 -4.51
C THR A 82 5.63 4.14 -3.61
N ILE A 83 5.46 2.93 -4.17
CA ILE A 83 5.63 1.67 -3.43
C ILE A 83 7.07 1.51 -2.95
N GLY A 84 8.05 1.76 -3.80
CA GLY A 84 9.46 1.74 -3.44
C GLY A 84 9.79 2.71 -2.30
N ARG A 85 9.21 3.93 -2.34
CA ARG A 85 9.30 4.92 -1.27
C ARG A 85 8.73 4.40 0.06
N LEU A 86 7.52 3.85 0.04
CA LEU A 86 6.87 3.30 1.24
C LEU A 86 7.70 2.17 1.87
N MET A 87 8.28 1.30 1.06
CA MET A 87 9.14 0.20 1.55
C MET A 87 10.33 0.69 2.37
N VAL A 88 10.86 1.89 2.08
CA VAL A 88 12.01 2.47 2.79
C VAL A 88 11.66 3.74 3.58
N PHE A 89 10.39 4.05 3.72
CA PHE A 89 9.91 5.25 4.40
C PHE A 89 10.45 5.35 5.83
N PRO A 90 10.93 6.54 6.28
CA PRO A 90 11.63 6.69 7.56
C PRO A 90 10.67 6.75 8.77
N ALA A 91 9.59 6.00 8.73
CA ALA A 91 8.64 5.77 9.82
C ALA A 91 8.04 4.36 9.66
N TYR A 92 7.48 3.81 10.73
CA TYR A 92 6.72 2.56 10.63
C TYR A 92 5.39 2.82 9.93
N THR A 93 5.05 1.98 8.96
CA THR A 93 3.89 2.18 8.10
C THR A 93 2.90 1.03 8.19
N VAL A 94 1.62 1.33 8.29
CA VAL A 94 0.54 0.35 8.43
C VAL A 94 -0.53 0.61 7.38
N ALA A 95 -0.93 -0.42 6.66
CA ALA A 95 -2.11 -0.39 5.79
C ALA A 95 -3.32 -1.00 6.51
N ALA A 96 -4.36 -0.21 6.74
CA ALA A 96 -5.64 -0.66 7.26
C ALA A 96 -6.60 -0.94 6.10
N LEU A 97 -6.66 -2.22 5.67
CA LEU A 97 -7.45 -2.65 4.51
C LEU A 97 -8.92 -2.79 4.91
N ASN A 98 -9.63 -1.65 4.93
CA ASN A 98 -11.03 -1.54 5.37
C ASN A 98 -12.04 -2.19 4.41
N GLY A 99 -11.61 -2.62 3.23
CA GLY A 99 -12.48 -3.17 2.21
C GLY A 99 -11.72 -3.76 1.02
N HIS A 100 -12.34 -3.76 -0.15
CA HIS A 100 -11.71 -4.31 -1.36
C HIS A 100 -10.36 -3.66 -1.64
N THR A 101 -9.38 -4.50 -1.95
CA THR A 101 -7.99 -4.15 -2.20
C THR A 101 -7.55 -4.88 -3.48
N PHE A 102 -7.80 -4.26 -4.64
CA PHE A 102 -7.65 -4.92 -5.94
C PHE A 102 -6.47 -4.37 -6.75
N ALA A 103 -5.83 -5.24 -7.53
CA ALA A 103 -4.82 -4.89 -8.53
C ALA A 103 -3.74 -3.95 -7.94
N GLY A 104 -3.59 -2.74 -8.50
CA GLY A 104 -2.68 -1.72 -7.98
C GLY A 104 -2.86 -1.39 -6.49
N GLY A 105 -4.07 -1.55 -5.92
CA GLY A 105 -4.31 -1.42 -4.49
C GLY A 105 -3.66 -2.54 -3.69
N GLY A 106 -3.67 -3.77 -4.22
CA GLY A 106 -2.93 -4.91 -3.67
C GLY A 106 -1.43 -4.66 -3.68
N LEU A 107 -0.90 -4.15 -4.81
CA LEU A 107 0.51 -3.78 -4.95
C LEU A 107 0.89 -2.68 -3.97
N LEU A 108 0.10 -1.60 -3.87
CA LEU A 108 0.33 -0.50 -2.93
C LEU A 108 0.39 -1.00 -1.48
N SER A 109 -0.51 -1.92 -1.10
CA SER A 109 -0.54 -2.48 0.25
C SER A 109 0.76 -3.23 0.61
N CYS A 110 1.45 -3.79 -0.39
CA CYS A 110 2.74 -4.46 -0.21
C CYS A 110 3.89 -3.49 0.11
N GLY A 111 3.73 -2.19 -0.06
CA GLY A 111 4.71 -1.18 0.32
C GLY A 111 4.80 -0.93 1.83
N PHE A 112 3.79 -1.33 2.59
CA PHE A 112 3.68 -1.08 4.03
C PHE A 112 4.39 -2.14 4.87
N ASP A 113 4.84 -1.75 6.07
CA ASP A 113 5.50 -2.67 7.01
C ASP A 113 4.52 -3.69 7.59
N TYR A 114 3.28 -3.26 7.84
CA TYR A 114 2.20 -4.08 8.42
C TYR A 114 0.89 -3.86 7.69
N ARG A 115 0.09 -4.91 7.55
CA ARG A 115 -1.24 -4.89 6.93
C ARG A 115 -2.24 -5.56 7.87
N VAL A 116 -3.31 -4.88 8.21
CA VAL A 116 -4.48 -5.46 8.85
C VAL A 116 -5.66 -5.38 7.89
N MET A 117 -6.41 -6.45 7.75
CA MET A 117 -7.54 -6.52 6.82
C MET A 117 -8.84 -6.76 7.56
N ARG A 118 -9.90 -6.16 7.05
CA ARG A 118 -11.26 -6.45 7.49
C ARG A 118 -11.61 -7.93 7.27
N GLU A 119 -12.13 -8.62 8.31
CA GLU A 119 -12.35 -10.07 8.27
C GLU A 119 -13.65 -10.48 7.60
N ASP A 120 -14.71 -9.66 7.75
CA ASP A 120 -16.08 -10.01 7.40
C ASP A 120 -16.47 -9.64 5.97
N ARG A 121 -15.73 -8.71 5.33
CA ARG A 121 -16.06 -8.21 4.00
C ARG A 121 -14.85 -7.66 3.27
N GLY A 122 -14.88 -7.79 1.94
CA GLY A 122 -13.81 -7.34 1.05
C GLY A 122 -12.89 -8.47 0.64
N TYR A 123 -12.10 -8.22 -0.38
CA TYR A 123 -11.12 -9.17 -0.90
C TYR A 123 -9.82 -8.44 -1.22
N TRP A 124 -8.71 -9.07 -0.91
CA TRP A 124 -7.43 -8.77 -1.54
C TRP A 124 -7.28 -9.62 -2.79
N CYS A 125 -6.93 -9.03 -3.94
CA CYS A 125 -6.91 -9.74 -5.22
C CYS A 125 -6.01 -9.04 -6.24
N MET A 126 -5.16 -9.83 -6.91
CA MET A 126 -4.45 -9.45 -8.12
C MET A 126 -5.29 -9.95 -9.31
N ASN A 127 -6.21 -9.12 -9.81
CA ASN A 127 -7.17 -9.54 -10.82
C ASN A 127 -6.72 -9.27 -12.27
N GLU A 128 -5.46 -8.92 -12.48
CA GLU A 128 -4.88 -8.58 -13.78
C GLU A 128 -5.04 -9.73 -14.80
N ALA A 129 -4.83 -10.98 -14.36
CA ALA A 129 -5.01 -12.16 -15.22
C ALA A 129 -6.47 -12.34 -15.69
N GLU A 130 -7.45 -11.93 -14.86
CA GLU A 130 -8.89 -12.00 -15.18
C GLU A 130 -9.29 -10.94 -16.20
N ILE A 131 -8.69 -9.75 -16.14
CA ILE A 131 -9.02 -8.62 -17.02
C ILE A 131 -8.09 -8.50 -18.24
N GLY A 132 -7.14 -9.42 -18.40
CA GLY A 132 -6.20 -9.43 -19.53
C GLY A 132 -5.12 -8.33 -19.47
N LEU A 133 -4.81 -7.81 -18.31
CA LEU A 133 -3.76 -6.81 -18.08
C LEU A 133 -2.52 -7.50 -17.48
N ALA A 134 -1.50 -7.76 -18.29
CA ALA A 134 -0.31 -8.45 -17.81
C ALA A 134 0.49 -7.60 -16.82
N LEU A 135 0.93 -8.21 -15.70
CA LEU A 135 1.95 -7.63 -14.86
C LEU A 135 3.30 -7.66 -15.59
N ASP A 136 4.03 -6.55 -15.54
CA ASP A 136 5.43 -6.52 -15.92
C ASP A 136 6.34 -7.06 -14.79
N GLU A 137 7.64 -7.08 -15.05
CA GLU A 137 8.64 -7.58 -14.09
C GLU A 137 8.65 -6.75 -12.81
N ALA A 138 8.53 -5.42 -12.91
CA ALA A 138 8.55 -4.52 -11.76
C ALA A 138 7.33 -4.75 -10.86
N LEU A 139 6.12 -4.79 -11.43
CA LEU A 139 4.88 -5.05 -10.70
C LEU A 139 4.89 -6.44 -10.04
N PHE A 140 5.31 -7.49 -10.78
CA PHE A 140 5.40 -8.84 -10.20
C PHE A 140 6.44 -8.90 -9.07
N SER A 141 7.56 -8.18 -9.21
CA SER A 141 8.61 -8.18 -8.20
C SER A 141 8.13 -7.68 -6.83
N ILE A 142 7.12 -6.76 -6.79
CA ILE A 142 6.53 -6.24 -5.56
C ILE A 142 5.94 -7.37 -4.71
N ILE A 143 5.02 -8.15 -5.30
CA ILE A 143 4.37 -9.25 -4.58
C ILE A 143 5.35 -10.39 -4.29
N ASN A 144 6.27 -10.68 -5.21
CA ASN A 144 7.29 -11.71 -5.00
C ASN A 144 8.30 -11.36 -3.90
N HIS A 145 8.54 -10.07 -3.65
CA HIS A 145 9.40 -9.58 -2.57
C HIS A 145 8.69 -9.62 -1.21
N ARG A 146 7.38 -9.36 -1.17
CA ARG A 146 6.62 -9.14 0.06
C ARG A 146 5.78 -10.31 0.55
N LEU A 147 5.40 -11.21 -0.34
CA LEU A 147 4.53 -12.35 -0.01
C LEU A 147 5.31 -13.67 -0.05
N PRO A 148 4.83 -14.71 0.65
CA PRO A 148 5.34 -16.06 0.44
C PRO A 148 5.30 -16.41 -1.05
N LYS A 149 6.37 -17.00 -1.56
CA LYS A 149 6.54 -17.26 -3.00
C LYS A 149 5.34 -18.01 -3.63
N ALA A 150 4.81 -19.01 -2.94
CA ALA A 150 3.64 -19.74 -3.42
C ALA A 150 2.40 -18.85 -3.51
N THR A 151 2.21 -17.97 -2.53
CA THR A 151 1.09 -17.00 -2.51
C THR A 151 1.22 -15.99 -3.65
N ALA A 152 2.42 -15.44 -3.88
CA ALA A 152 2.66 -14.49 -4.97
C ALA A 152 2.33 -15.12 -6.34
N ILE A 153 2.75 -16.37 -6.58
CA ILE A 153 2.44 -17.10 -7.82
C ILE A 153 0.94 -17.31 -7.97
N VAL A 154 0.26 -17.82 -6.94
CA VAL A 154 -1.19 -18.05 -6.97
C VAL A 154 -1.95 -16.75 -7.20
N ALA A 155 -1.60 -15.67 -6.49
CA ALA A 155 -2.23 -14.37 -6.65
C ALA A 155 -2.14 -13.87 -8.10
N ALA A 156 -0.93 -13.86 -8.68
CA ALA A 156 -0.69 -13.32 -10.03
C ALA A 156 -1.32 -14.17 -11.14
N THR A 157 -1.40 -15.51 -10.97
CA THR A 157 -1.78 -16.40 -12.07
C THR A 157 -3.24 -16.84 -12.07
N THR A 158 -3.95 -16.66 -10.94
CA THR A 158 -5.32 -17.20 -10.78
C THR A 158 -6.37 -16.14 -10.51
N ALA A 159 -5.97 -14.89 -10.27
CA ALA A 159 -6.86 -13.82 -9.80
C ALA A 159 -7.71 -14.23 -8.56
N LYS A 160 -7.16 -15.12 -7.71
CA LYS A 160 -7.83 -15.58 -6.49
C LYS A 160 -8.21 -14.40 -5.60
N ARG A 161 -9.46 -14.37 -5.18
CA ARG A 161 -9.95 -13.39 -4.19
C ARG A 161 -9.74 -13.96 -2.80
N PHE A 162 -8.84 -13.36 -2.03
CA PHE A 162 -8.56 -13.71 -0.64
C PHE A 162 -9.42 -12.84 0.28
N ASN A 163 -10.35 -13.43 1.03
CA ASN A 163 -11.02 -12.75 2.15
C ASN A 163 -10.03 -12.57 3.31
N GLY A 164 -10.43 -11.87 4.40
CA GLY A 164 -9.54 -11.59 5.52
C GLY A 164 -8.85 -12.85 6.10
N PRO A 165 -9.59 -13.89 6.52
CA PRO A 165 -9.02 -15.14 7.01
C PRO A 165 -8.10 -15.84 6.00
N ASP A 166 -8.47 -15.88 4.73
CA ASP A 166 -7.65 -16.48 3.68
C ASP A 166 -6.37 -15.68 3.44
N ALA A 167 -6.44 -14.34 3.48
CA ALA A 167 -5.30 -13.45 3.32
C ALA A 167 -4.30 -13.60 4.49
N LEU A 168 -4.80 -13.75 5.72
CA LEU A 168 -3.97 -14.03 6.89
C LEU A 168 -3.28 -15.40 6.76
N ALA A 169 -4.04 -16.45 6.42
CA ALA A 169 -3.48 -17.78 6.25
C ALA A 169 -2.46 -17.89 5.11
N ALA A 170 -2.62 -17.06 4.07
CA ALA A 170 -1.71 -16.99 2.93
C ALA A 170 -0.50 -16.08 3.17
N GLY A 171 -0.39 -15.38 4.30
CA GLY A 171 0.68 -14.43 4.61
C GLY A 171 0.63 -13.14 3.76
N ILE A 172 -0.56 -12.77 3.29
CA ILE A 172 -0.79 -11.50 2.59
C ILE A 172 -0.90 -10.36 3.60
N VAL A 173 -1.56 -10.61 4.73
CA VAL A 173 -1.73 -9.66 5.82
C VAL A 173 -1.23 -10.26 7.14
N GLU A 174 -0.86 -9.41 8.07
CA GLU A 174 -0.34 -9.80 9.38
C GLU A 174 -1.46 -9.99 10.42
N ALA A 175 -2.64 -9.37 10.20
CA ALA A 175 -3.80 -9.52 11.08
C ALA A 175 -5.12 -9.34 10.33
N VAL A 176 -6.21 -9.76 10.99
CA VAL A 176 -7.58 -9.44 10.61
C VAL A 176 -8.32 -8.83 11.79
N ALA A 177 -9.29 -7.97 11.51
CA ALA A 177 -10.12 -7.33 12.50
C ALA A 177 -11.54 -7.09 11.96
N SER A 178 -12.51 -6.84 12.84
CA SER A 178 -13.86 -6.46 12.44
C SER A 178 -13.89 -5.12 11.68
N GLU A 179 -14.99 -4.80 11.03
CA GLU A 179 -15.19 -3.50 10.37
C GLU A 179 -14.95 -2.32 11.32
N SER A 180 -15.46 -2.41 12.54
CA SER A 180 -15.30 -1.36 13.55
C SER A 180 -13.86 -1.23 14.05
N ASP A 181 -13.09 -2.30 13.99
CA ASP A 181 -11.81 -2.41 14.69
C ASP A 181 -10.59 -2.36 13.76
N VAL A 182 -10.76 -2.51 12.44
CA VAL A 182 -9.63 -2.55 11.49
C VAL A 182 -8.76 -1.27 11.56
N LEU A 183 -9.37 -0.11 11.68
CA LEU A 183 -8.63 1.15 11.80
C LEU A 183 -8.02 1.33 13.19
N SER A 184 -8.77 1.05 14.27
CA SER A 184 -8.24 1.15 15.63
C SER A 184 -7.10 0.18 15.88
N HIS A 185 -7.19 -1.05 15.37
CA HIS A 185 -6.09 -2.01 15.41
C HIS A 185 -4.84 -1.50 14.67
N ALA A 186 -5.01 -0.91 13.49
CA ALA A 186 -3.90 -0.31 12.76
C ALA A 186 -3.24 0.83 13.54
N ILE A 187 -4.04 1.69 14.20
CA ILE A 187 -3.55 2.78 15.04
C ILE A 187 -2.82 2.25 16.28
N GLU A 188 -3.34 1.20 16.93
CA GLU A 188 -2.68 0.55 18.08
C GLU A 188 -1.30 0.01 17.68
N VAL A 189 -1.20 -0.74 16.58
CA VAL A 189 0.07 -1.25 16.05
C VAL A 189 1.01 -0.10 15.70
N ALA A 190 0.53 0.91 15.00
CA ALA A 190 1.31 2.09 14.63
C ALA A 190 1.84 2.83 15.87
N THR A 191 1.03 2.95 16.93
CA THR A 191 1.40 3.61 18.19
C THR A 191 2.56 2.88 18.89
N ILE A 192 2.58 1.54 18.87
CA ILE A 192 3.66 0.73 19.47
C ILE A 192 5.02 1.11 18.86
N TYR A 193 5.06 1.38 17.56
CA TYR A 193 6.30 1.62 16.82
C TYR A 193 6.60 3.10 16.53
N ALA A 194 5.71 4.02 16.91
CA ALA A 194 5.85 5.45 16.62
C ALA A 194 7.08 6.10 17.31
N GLY A 195 7.54 5.54 18.43
CA GLY A 195 8.70 6.04 19.16
C GLY A 195 10.06 5.51 18.66
N LEU A 196 10.10 4.71 17.60
CA LEU A 196 11.35 4.19 17.05
C LEU A 196 12.24 5.32 16.53
N ASP A 197 13.56 5.19 16.71
CA ASP A 197 14.52 6.12 16.13
C ASP A 197 14.46 6.08 14.60
N ARG A 198 14.03 7.18 14.00
CA ARG A 198 13.78 7.29 12.55
C ARG A 198 15.00 6.96 11.70
N ARG A 199 16.18 7.39 12.12
CA ARG A 199 17.43 7.17 11.39
C ARG A 199 17.79 5.69 11.38
N THR A 200 17.67 5.03 12.51
CA THR A 200 17.95 3.59 12.65
C THR A 200 16.93 2.77 11.87
N LEU A 201 15.63 3.10 12.02
CA LEU A 201 14.56 2.42 11.29
C LEU A 201 14.75 2.57 9.77
N SER A 202 14.97 3.80 9.28
CA SER A 202 15.25 4.07 7.87
C SER A 202 16.41 3.23 7.36
N LYS A 203 17.54 3.20 8.11
CA LYS A 203 18.70 2.38 7.73
C LYS A 203 18.35 0.89 7.63
N HIS A 204 17.58 0.35 8.57
CA HIS A 204 17.18 -1.05 8.53
C HIS A 204 16.23 -1.34 7.36
N LYS A 205 15.27 -0.46 7.08
CA LYS A 205 14.38 -0.59 5.91
C LYS A 205 15.16 -0.51 4.60
N HIS A 206 16.18 0.34 4.50
CA HIS A 206 17.06 0.40 3.34
C HIS A 206 17.90 -0.88 3.18
N LEU A 207 18.34 -1.51 4.25
CA LEU A 207 19.03 -2.81 4.19
C LEU A 207 18.09 -3.92 3.73
N ALA A 208 16.83 -3.90 4.20
CA ALA A 208 15.84 -4.93 3.88
C ALA A 208 15.24 -4.77 2.47
N HIS A 209 14.98 -3.53 2.05
CA HIS A 209 14.15 -3.24 0.87
C HIS A 209 14.79 -2.29 -0.14
N GLY A 210 15.99 -1.73 0.14
CA GLY A 210 16.59 -0.69 -0.69
C GLY A 210 16.94 -1.12 -2.12
N GLU A 211 17.29 -2.39 -2.34
CA GLU A 211 17.48 -2.92 -3.69
C GLU A 211 16.17 -2.99 -4.45
N GLN A 212 15.12 -3.50 -3.81
CA GLN A 212 13.78 -3.55 -4.37
C GLN A 212 13.23 -2.14 -4.66
N ALA A 213 13.40 -1.19 -3.74
CA ALA A 213 12.97 0.19 -3.95
C ALA A 213 13.66 0.84 -5.18
N ARG A 214 14.97 0.60 -5.37
CA ARG A 214 15.68 1.07 -6.57
C ARG A 214 15.20 0.37 -7.84
N HIS A 215 14.91 -0.93 -7.77
CA HIS A 215 14.32 -1.67 -8.90
C HIS A 215 12.97 -1.07 -9.32
N LEU A 216 12.19 -0.56 -8.38
CA LEU A 216 10.94 0.16 -8.61
C LEU A 216 11.14 1.64 -9.03
N GLY A 217 12.36 2.08 -9.28
CA GLY A 217 12.67 3.43 -9.73
C GLY A 217 12.69 4.48 -8.63
N PHE A 218 12.59 4.09 -7.34
CA PHE A 218 12.73 5.04 -6.23
C PHE A 218 14.21 5.30 -5.94
N SER A 219 14.62 6.57 -6.08
CA SER A 219 15.98 7.03 -5.78
C SER A 219 16.03 7.73 -4.44
N PHE A 220 16.96 7.37 -3.58
CA PHE A 220 17.24 8.03 -2.31
C PHE A 220 18.72 8.41 -2.22
N SER A 221 19.00 9.55 -1.60
CA SER A 221 20.38 9.97 -1.34
C SER A 221 21.06 8.97 -0.40
N LYS A 222 22.32 8.66 -0.70
CA LYS A 222 23.14 7.76 0.15
C LYS A 222 23.47 8.41 1.49
#